data_0e22ddeed823cd7d0879b3b7dab3ca55
#
_entry.id   0e22ddeed823cd7d0879b3b7dab3ca55
#
_cell.length_a   1.000
_cell.length_b   1.000
_cell.length_c   1.000
_cell.angle_alpha   90.00
_cell.angle_beta   90.00
_cell.angle_gamma   90.00
#
_symmetry.space_group_name_H-M   'P 1'
#
loop_
_entity.id
_entity.type
_entity.pdbx_description
1 polymer ?
#
loop_
_entity_poly.entity_id
_entity_poly.type
_entity_poly.pdbx_seq_one_letter_code
_entity_poly.pdbx_strand_id
1 'polypeptide(L)'
;SLVGSEMCIRDRLMQYLLKNTEDKKQRAYLINYFLEQFRTTLYRQTMFAEFELKINEMVAAGESLTAEGLNELYGQLNKLYFGDGIVLDDEIKLEWARIPHFYYDYYVYQYATGYSAAIALSQRILKYGKPAVKDYIGFLKGGCSTDPISLLKGAGVDMATTQPINEALAMFGELVKEMEEAMS
;
A
#
# COMPACT_ATOMS: atom_id res chain seq x y z
N SER A 1 5.93 10.10 -10.42
CA SER A 1 6.91 9.24 -9.75
C SER A 1 6.94 7.87 -10.43
N LEU A 2 8.12 7.37 -10.75
CA LEU A 2 8.36 6.06 -11.38
C LEU A 2 7.88 4.87 -10.49
N VAL A 3 7.73 5.08 -9.20
CA VAL A 3 7.33 4.07 -8.20
C VAL A 3 5.99 3.41 -8.58
N GLY A 4 4.98 4.18 -8.99
CA GLY A 4 3.68 3.61 -9.36
C GLY A 4 3.71 2.77 -10.65
N SER A 5 4.57 3.08 -11.61
CA SER A 5 4.68 2.31 -12.86
C SER A 5 5.39 0.98 -12.65
N GLU A 6 6.45 0.96 -11.85
CA GLU A 6 7.16 -0.27 -11.50
C GLU A 6 6.25 -1.22 -10.71
N MET A 7 5.49 -0.72 -9.75
CA MET A 7 4.53 -1.51 -8.97
C MET A 7 3.44 -2.12 -9.85
N CYS A 8 2.89 -1.39 -10.83
CA CYS A 8 1.91 -1.91 -11.77
C CYS A 8 2.46 -3.07 -12.61
N ILE A 9 3.72 -2.97 -13.07
CA ILE A 9 4.38 -4.05 -13.83
C ILE A 9 4.60 -5.28 -12.93
N ARG A 10 5.03 -5.08 -11.68
CA ARG A 10 5.23 -6.16 -10.71
C ARG A 10 3.93 -6.87 -10.37
N ASP A 11 2.85 -6.13 -10.14
CA ASP A 11 1.53 -6.69 -9.89
C ASP A 11 1.06 -7.55 -11.07
N ARG A 12 1.17 -7.06 -12.29
CA ARG A 12 0.83 -7.85 -13.48
C ARG A 12 1.65 -9.12 -13.63
N LEU A 13 2.95 -9.06 -13.30
CA LEU A 13 3.80 -10.23 -13.30
C LEU A 13 3.33 -11.26 -12.26
N MET A 14 2.99 -10.81 -11.06
CA MET A 14 2.45 -11.68 -10.00
C MET A 14 1.14 -12.35 -10.42
N GLN A 15 0.20 -11.60 -11.00
CA GLN A 15 -1.06 -12.14 -11.54
C GLN A 15 -0.81 -13.19 -12.62
N TYR A 16 0.14 -12.93 -13.53
CA TYR A 16 0.53 -13.89 -14.55
C TYR A 16 1.14 -15.17 -13.95
N LEU A 17 2.04 -15.03 -12.99
CA LEU A 17 2.68 -16.17 -12.32
C LEU A 17 1.63 -17.01 -11.56
N LEU A 18 0.74 -16.38 -10.81
CA LEU A 18 -0.33 -17.07 -10.09
C LEU A 18 -1.25 -17.85 -11.04
N LYS A 19 -1.57 -17.27 -12.19
CA LYS A 19 -2.42 -17.93 -13.20
C LYS A 19 -1.76 -19.15 -13.85
N ASN A 20 -0.42 -19.16 -13.96
CA ASN A 20 0.34 -20.20 -14.67
C ASN A 20 1.08 -21.15 -13.73
N THR A 21 0.85 -21.07 -12.41
CA THR A 21 1.47 -21.96 -11.42
C THR A 21 0.45 -22.95 -10.90
N GLU A 22 0.63 -24.24 -11.23
CA GLU A 22 -0.26 -25.33 -10.81
C GLU A 22 0.20 -26.00 -9.51
N ASP A 23 1.51 -25.99 -9.22
CA ASP A 23 2.07 -26.56 -8.00
C ASP A 23 1.60 -25.78 -6.75
N LYS A 24 0.95 -26.50 -5.82
CA LYS A 24 0.36 -25.90 -4.62
C LYS A 24 1.37 -25.15 -3.76
N LYS A 25 2.60 -25.68 -3.58
CA LYS A 25 3.61 -25.06 -2.73
C LYS A 25 4.17 -23.80 -3.37
N GLN A 26 4.43 -23.83 -4.67
CA GLN A 26 4.88 -22.65 -5.41
C GLN A 26 3.78 -21.59 -5.43
N ARG A 27 2.52 -21.98 -5.60
CA ARG A 27 1.38 -21.07 -5.56
C ARG A 27 1.27 -20.40 -4.19
N ALA A 28 1.32 -21.16 -3.09
CA ALA A 28 1.29 -20.62 -1.73
C ALA A 28 2.47 -19.64 -1.48
N TYR A 29 3.66 -19.95 -1.97
CA TYR A 29 4.81 -19.03 -1.89
C TYR A 29 4.56 -17.71 -2.62
N LEU A 30 4.01 -17.76 -3.84
CA LEU A 30 3.68 -16.55 -4.60
C LEU A 30 2.59 -15.71 -3.92
N ILE A 31 1.54 -16.36 -3.40
CA ILE A 31 0.48 -15.68 -2.65
C ILE A 31 1.06 -15.00 -1.41
N ASN A 32 1.89 -15.71 -0.63
CA ASN A 32 2.52 -15.14 0.55
C ASN A 32 3.39 -13.93 0.19
N TYR A 33 4.18 -14.02 -0.87
CA TYR A 33 4.98 -12.89 -1.35
C TYR A 33 4.10 -11.69 -1.69
N PHE A 34 2.95 -11.91 -2.32
CA PHE A 34 2.04 -10.84 -2.68
C PHE A 34 1.35 -10.23 -1.45
N LEU A 35 0.90 -11.05 -0.51
CA LEU A 35 0.33 -10.60 0.77
C LEU A 35 1.34 -9.75 1.57
N GLU A 36 2.63 -10.14 1.57
CA GLU A 36 3.69 -9.36 2.19
C GLU A 36 3.88 -7.98 1.55
N GLN A 37 3.67 -7.85 0.23
CA GLN A 37 3.69 -6.53 -0.42
C GLN A 37 2.54 -5.65 0.08
N PHE A 38 1.32 -6.19 0.25
CA PHE A 38 0.21 -5.46 0.85
C PHE A 38 0.53 -5.04 2.29
N ARG A 39 1.01 -5.98 3.10
CA ARG A 39 1.36 -5.71 4.50
C ARG A 39 2.40 -4.60 4.63
N THR A 40 3.47 -4.66 3.85
CA THR A 40 4.61 -3.73 3.98
C THR A 40 4.39 -2.39 3.29
N THR A 41 3.64 -2.37 2.17
CA THR A 41 3.50 -1.17 1.32
C THR A 41 2.14 -0.48 1.49
N LEU A 42 1.07 -1.21 1.81
CA LEU A 42 -0.23 -0.61 2.07
C LEU A 42 -0.47 -0.41 3.56
N TYR A 43 -0.59 -1.50 4.34
CA TYR A 43 -0.96 -1.41 5.75
C TYR A 43 0.09 -0.67 6.59
N ARG A 44 1.34 -1.11 6.53
CA ARG A 44 2.42 -0.49 7.32
C ARG A 44 2.66 0.97 6.95
N GLN A 45 2.62 1.32 5.68
CA GLN A 45 2.84 2.72 5.26
C GLN A 45 1.64 3.61 5.61
N THR A 46 0.43 3.07 5.63
CA THR A 46 -0.75 3.78 6.14
C THR A 46 -0.64 4.03 7.64
N MET A 47 -0.19 3.04 8.42
CA MET A 47 0.09 3.21 9.85
C MET A 47 1.13 4.31 10.09
N PHE A 48 2.20 4.35 9.30
CA PHE A 48 3.22 5.40 9.39
C PHE A 48 2.63 6.78 9.04
N ALA A 49 1.80 6.86 8.01
CA ALA A 49 1.14 8.12 7.64
C ALA A 49 0.17 8.60 8.72
N GLU A 50 -0.56 7.70 9.37
CA GLU A 50 -1.42 8.04 10.50
C GLU A 50 -0.60 8.50 11.71
N PHE A 51 0.51 7.85 12.01
CA PHE A 51 1.42 8.30 13.08
C PHE A 51 1.93 9.72 12.78
N GLU A 52 2.42 9.97 11.56
CA GLU A 52 2.91 11.29 11.13
C GLU A 52 1.81 12.37 11.25
N LEU A 53 0.58 12.06 10.81
CA LEU A 53 -0.55 12.96 10.93
C LEU A 53 -0.84 13.30 12.40
N LYS A 54 -0.96 12.29 13.26
CA LYS A 54 -1.28 12.46 14.69
C LYS A 54 -0.23 13.30 15.43
N ILE A 55 1.05 13.07 15.19
CA ILE A 55 2.09 13.89 15.86
C ILE A 55 2.05 15.35 15.40
N ASN A 56 1.75 15.61 14.12
CA ASN A 56 1.57 16.98 13.61
C ASN A 56 0.32 17.65 14.17
N GLU A 57 -0.79 16.91 14.32
CA GLU A 57 -2.01 17.40 14.96
C GLU A 57 -1.78 17.75 16.43
N MET A 58 -1.02 16.94 17.19
CA MET A 58 -0.63 17.24 18.57
C MET A 58 0.16 18.54 18.66
N VAL A 59 1.16 18.73 17.80
CA VAL A 59 1.94 19.97 17.75
C VAL A 59 1.06 21.17 17.39
N ALA A 60 0.17 21.03 16.42
CA ALA A 60 -0.77 22.09 16.04
C ALA A 60 -1.73 22.46 17.17
N ALA A 61 -2.07 21.50 18.04
CA ALA A 61 -2.87 21.72 19.26
C ALA A 61 -2.06 22.34 20.42
N GLY A 62 -0.76 22.55 20.25
CA GLY A 62 0.13 23.10 21.30
C GLY A 62 0.61 22.05 22.30
N GLU A 63 0.46 20.78 21.99
CA GLU A 63 0.96 19.68 22.84
C GLU A 63 2.46 19.49 22.66
N SER A 64 3.14 19.08 23.75
CA SER A 64 4.57 18.77 23.70
C SER A 64 4.78 17.31 23.29
N LEU A 65 5.59 17.08 22.26
CA LEU A 65 6.02 15.74 21.91
C LEU A 65 7.09 15.25 22.89
N THR A 66 6.79 14.18 23.61
CA THR A 66 7.75 13.48 24.47
C THR A 66 8.03 12.08 23.92
N ALA A 67 9.19 11.52 24.23
CA ALA A 67 9.53 10.17 23.79
C ALA A 67 8.50 9.14 24.29
N GLU A 68 8.06 9.27 25.53
CA GLU A 68 7.05 8.41 26.15
C GLU A 68 5.71 8.48 25.40
N GLY A 69 5.22 9.70 25.11
CA GLY A 69 3.97 9.91 24.39
C GLY A 69 4.03 9.36 22.94
N LEU A 70 5.16 9.54 22.26
CA LEU A 70 5.38 9.00 20.92
C LEU A 70 5.44 7.46 20.93
N ASN A 71 6.10 6.85 21.92
CA ASN A 71 6.15 5.41 22.10
C ASN A 71 4.75 4.83 22.37
N GLU A 72 3.96 5.49 23.19
CA GLU A 72 2.60 5.07 23.48
C GLU A 72 1.72 5.14 22.23
N LEU A 73 1.73 6.26 21.54
CA LEU A 73 0.98 6.44 20.29
C LEU A 73 1.37 5.39 19.22
N TYR A 74 2.68 5.19 19.03
CA TYR A 74 3.15 4.21 18.06
C TYR A 74 2.78 2.77 18.45
N GLY A 75 2.84 2.44 19.74
CA GLY A 75 2.39 1.15 20.26
C GLY A 75 0.90 0.91 20.05
N GLN A 76 0.06 1.94 20.28
CA GLN A 76 -1.39 1.87 20.03
C GLN A 76 -1.69 1.62 18.54
N LEU A 77 -1.00 2.31 17.64
CA LEU A 77 -1.16 2.11 16.20
C LEU A 77 -0.71 0.71 15.77
N ASN A 78 0.43 0.21 16.28
CA ASN A 78 0.83 -1.18 16.01
C ASN A 78 -0.26 -2.17 16.45
N LYS A 79 -0.82 -2.01 17.63
CA LYS A 79 -1.92 -2.86 18.12
C LYS A 79 -3.16 -2.78 17.22
N LEU A 80 -3.52 -1.57 16.77
CA LEU A 80 -4.65 -1.36 15.89
C LEU A 80 -4.48 -2.05 14.53
N TYR A 81 -3.29 -1.92 13.93
CA TYR A 81 -3.05 -2.40 12.55
C TYR A 81 -2.71 -3.90 12.50
N PHE A 82 -2.08 -4.45 13.52
CA PHE A 82 -1.69 -5.86 13.56
C PHE A 82 -2.65 -6.75 14.36
N GLY A 83 -3.53 -6.15 15.17
CA GLY A 83 -4.54 -6.87 15.96
C GLY A 83 -3.95 -7.66 17.11
N ASP A 84 -4.80 -8.48 17.74
CA ASP A 84 -4.45 -9.27 18.93
C ASP A 84 -3.82 -10.63 18.60
N GLY A 85 -3.73 -10.99 17.30
CA GLY A 85 -3.17 -12.26 16.85
C GLY A 85 -1.65 -12.34 16.87
N ILE A 86 -0.95 -11.23 17.14
CA ILE A 86 0.51 -11.15 17.18
C ILE A 86 0.96 -10.64 18.54
N VAL A 87 2.07 -11.18 19.02
CA VAL A 87 2.77 -10.63 20.18
C VAL A 87 3.58 -9.43 19.72
N LEU A 88 3.31 -8.27 20.26
CA LEU A 88 4.07 -7.04 20.03
C LEU A 88 5.08 -6.87 21.17
N ASP A 89 6.35 -6.93 20.85
CA ASP A 89 7.42 -6.65 21.81
C ASP A 89 7.44 -5.17 22.19
N ASP A 90 7.92 -4.86 23.41
CA ASP A 90 7.96 -3.46 23.89
C ASP A 90 8.89 -2.59 23.04
N GLU A 91 9.91 -3.18 22.43
CA GLU A 91 10.87 -2.51 21.56
C GLU A 91 10.24 -1.96 20.29
N ILE A 92 9.13 -2.54 19.80
CA ILE A 92 8.45 -2.04 18.59
C ILE A 92 7.95 -0.62 18.76
N LYS A 93 7.64 -0.20 20.01
CA LYS A 93 7.21 1.15 20.32
C LYS A 93 8.26 2.21 20.01
N LEU A 94 9.52 1.82 19.93
CA LEU A 94 10.66 2.71 19.60
C LEU A 94 10.96 2.80 18.12
N GLU A 95 10.29 2.01 17.27
CA GLU A 95 10.63 1.91 15.85
C GLU A 95 10.52 3.25 15.11
N TRP A 96 9.57 4.11 15.49
CA TRP A 96 9.39 5.43 14.88
C TRP A 96 10.67 6.27 14.86
N ALA A 97 11.53 6.13 15.89
CA ALA A 97 12.74 6.91 16.03
C ALA A 97 13.79 6.65 14.93
N ARG A 98 13.73 5.49 14.27
CA ARG A 98 14.64 5.12 13.18
C ARG A 98 14.07 5.35 11.77
N ILE A 99 12.83 5.82 11.66
CA ILE A 99 12.16 6.00 10.36
C ILE A 99 12.44 7.40 9.83
N PRO A 100 13.35 7.58 8.85
CA PRO A 100 13.72 8.91 8.36
C PRO A 100 12.58 9.61 7.62
N HIS A 101 11.58 8.87 7.13
CA HIS A 101 10.45 9.41 6.37
C HIS A 101 9.60 10.40 7.17
N PHE A 102 9.55 10.30 8.50
CA PHE A 102 8.83 11.24 9.35
C PHE A 102 9.45 12.66 9.39
N TYR A 103 10.66 12.81 8.82
CA TYR A 103 11.32 14.10 8.66
C TYR A 103 11.16 14.70 7.25
N TYR A 104 10.34 14.08 6.38
CA TYR A 104 10.17 14.46 4.98
C TYR A 104 8.81 15.11 4.68
N ASP A 105 8.17 15.71 5.66
CA ASP A 105 6.95 16.50 5.52
C ASP A 105 5.85 15.81 4.71
N TYR A 106 5.18 14.85 5.35
CA TYR A 106 4.10 14.06 4.79
C TYR A 106 4.47 13.30 3.50
N TYR A 107 5.65 12.70 3.49
CA TYR A 107 6.08 11.90 2.35
C TYR A 107 5.52 10.47 2.34
N VAL A 108 5.38 9.85 3.52
CA VAL A 108 5.22 8.40 3.66
C VAL A 108 3.89 7.85 3.09
N TYR A 109 2.82 8.65 3.11
CA TYR A 109 1.52 8.24 2.56
C TYR A 109 1.57 7.90 1.06
N GLN A 110 2.54 8.42 0.33
CA GLN A 110 2.69 8.21 -1.11
C GLN A 110 2.93 6.74 -1.47
N TYR A 111 3.48 5.95 -0.56
CA TYR A 111 3.67 4.50 -0.78
C TYR A 111 2.32 3.78 -0.84
N ALA A 112 1.45 4.01 0.11
CA ALA A 112 0.13 3.38 0.17
C ALA A 112 -0.78 3.82 -0.99
N THR A 113 -0.82 5.11 -1.29
CA THR A 113 -1.62 5.65 -2.41
C THR A 113 -1.07 5.20 -3.76
N GLY A 114 0.26 5.21 -3.94
CA GLY A 114 0.90 4.74 -5.16
C GLY A 114 0.69 3.25 -5.40
N TYR A 115 0.74 2.43 -4.35
CA TYR A 115 0.46 1.00 -4.43
C TYR A 115 -1.00 0.72 -4.80
N SER A 116 -1.95 1.39 -4.16
CA SER A 116 -3.38 1.26 -4.49
C SER A 116 -3.67 1.66 -5.94
N ALA A 117 -3.10 2.76 -6.41
CA ALA A 117 -3.22 3.19 -7.80
C ALA A 117 -2.63 2.16 -8.78
N ALA A 118 -1.48 1.54 -8.44
CA ALA A 118 -0.84 0.53 -9.26
C ALA A 118 -1.69 -0.74 -9.38
N ILE A 119 -2.30 -1.20 -8.28
CA ILE A 119 -3.25 -2.32 -8.28
C ILE A 119 -4.46 -2.00 -9.19
N ALA A 120 -5.08 -0.83 -9.01
CA ALA A 120 -6.24 -0.42 -9.81
C ALA A 120 -5.90 -0.34 -11.31
N LEU A 121 -4.74 0.23 -11.68
CA LEU A 121 -4.26 0.26 -13.06
C LEU A 121 -4.03 -1.15 -13.63
N SER A 122 -3.42 -2.02 -12.85
CA SER A 122 -3.17 -3.42 -13.23
C SER A 122 -4.48 -4.18 -13.47
N GLN A 123 -5.43 -4.10 -12.54
CA GLN A 123 -6.75 -4.73 -12.67
C GLN A 123 -7.52 -4.18 -13.89
N ARG A 124 -7.44 -2.88 -14.10
CA ARG A 124 -8.06 -2.24 -15.26
C ARG A 124 -7.48 -2.78 -16.57
N ILE A 125 -6.16 -2.96 -16.66
CA ILE A 125 -5.50 -3.55 -17.83
C ILE A 125 -5.93 -5.00 -18.05
N LEU A 126 -6.02 -5.80 -17.01
CA LEU A 126 -6.46 -7.19 -17.11
C LEU A 126 -7.93 -7.29 -17.56
N LYS A 127 -8.77 -6.38 -17.09
CA LYS A 127 -10.22 -6.38 -17.39
C LYS A 127 -10.54 -5.85 -18.78
N TYR A 128 -9.88 -4.77 -19.23
CA TYR A 128 -10.25 -4.04 -20.43
C TYR A 128 -9.25 -4.21 -21.59
N GLY A 129 -8.08 -4.78 -21.34
CA GLY A 129 -7.07 -5.07 -22.36
C GLY A 129 -6.46 -3.85 -23.05
N LYS A 130 -6.37 -3.89 -24.38
CA LYS A 130 -5.65 -2.88 -25.19
C LYS A 130 -6.08 -1.42 -24.95
N PRO A 131 -7.36 -1.06 -24.78
CA PRO A 131 -7.74 0.31 -24.45
C PRO A 131 -7.11 0.81 -23.16
N ALA A 132 -7.19 0.01 -22.08
CA ALA A 132 -6.60 0.37 -20.80
C ALA A 132 -5.05 0.44 -20.86
N VAL A 133 -4.41 -0.39 -21.67
CA VAL A 133 -2.97 -0.29 -21.95
C VAL A 133 -2.64 1.05 -22.60
N LYS A 134 -3.45 1.52 -23.56
CA LYS A 134 -3.26 2.83 -24.20
C LYS A 134 -3.37 3.97 -23.17
N ASP A 135 -4.38 3.92 -22.30
CA ASP A 135 -4.57 4.89 -21.23
C ASP A 135 -3.38 4.91 -20.27
N TYR A 136 -2.91 3.72 -19.85
CA TYR A 136 -1.72 3.56 -19.00
C TYR A 136 -0.44 4.12 -19.65
N ILE A 137 -0.22 3.85 -20.95
CA ILE A 137 0.92 4.43 -21.68
C ILE A 137 0.79 5.95 -21.77
N GLY A 138 -0.44 6.46 -21.92
CA GLY A 138 -0.73 7.91 -21.86
C GLY A 138 -0.32 8.52 -20.52
N PHE A 139 -0.66 7.86 -19.40
CA PHE A 139 -0.22 8.22 -18.07
C PHE A 139 1.30 8.29 -17.95
N LEU A 140 2.02 7.24 -18.40
CA LEU A 140 3.49 7.22 -18.36
C LEU A 140 4.12 8.33 -19.21
N LYS A 141 3.56 8.64 -20.37
CA LYS A 141 4.03 9.73 -21.24
C LYS A 141 3.73 11.12 -20.68
N GLY A 142 2.75 11.23 -19.80
CA GLY A 142 2.36 12.49 -19.16
C GLY A 142 3.48 13.11 -18.31
N GLY A 143 4.35 12.29 -17.71
CA GLY A 143 5.48 12.78 -16.90
C GLY A 143 5.02 13.75 -15.80
N CYS A 144 5.48 14.98 -15.86
CA CYS A 144 5.12 16.09 -14.97
C CYS A 144 4.27 17.16 -15.68
N SER A 145 3.51 16.81 -16.71
CA SER A 145 2.71 17.77 -17.50
C SER A 145 1.53 18.35 -16.74
N THR A 146 1.03 17.66 -15.74
CA THR A 146 -0.02 18.09 -14.81
C THR A 146 0.14 17.38 -13.47
N ASP A 147 -0.80 17.62 -12.53
CA ASP A 147 -0.78 16.97 -11.23
C ASP A 147 -1.01 15.44 -11.33
N PRO A 148 -0.50 14.66 -10.36
CA PRO A 148 -0.59 13.20 -10.40
C PRO A 148 -2.02 12.66 -10.38
N ILE A 149 -2.95 13.32 -9.68
CA ILE A 149 -4.36 12.89 -9.57
C ILE A 149 -5.03 12.99 -10.94
N SER A 150 -4.83 14.12 -11.65
CA SER A 150 -5.35 14.32 -12.99
C SER A 150 -4.78 13.32 -14.01
N LEU A 151 -3.49 13.01 -13.91
CA LEU A 151 -2.86 11.98 -14.78
C LEU A 151 -3.44 10.59 -14.53
N LEU A 152 -3.61 10.19 -13.28
CA LEU A 152 -4.21 8.90 -12.91
C LEU A 152 -5.67 8.83 -13.33
N LYS A 153 -6.42 9.92 -13.16
CA LYS A 153 -7.81 10.03 -13.61
C LYS A 153 -7.93 9.86 -15.13
N GLY A 154 -7.00 10.44 -15.90
CA GLY A 154 -6.88 10.23 -17.35
C GLY A 154 -6.62 8.78 -17.73
N ALA A 155 -5.94 8.01 -16.87
CA ALA A 155 -5.76 6.57 -17.02
C ALA A 155 -6.94 5.74 -16.46
N GLY A 156 -7.99 6.39 -15.97
CA GLY A 156 -9.20 5.75 -15.44
C GLY A 156 -9.13 5.32 -13.99
N VAL A 157 -8.20 5.88 -13.20
CA VAL A 157 -8.06 5.65 -11.77
C VAL A 157 -8.21 6.98 -11.03
N ASP A 158 -9.34 7.17 -10.35
CA ASP A 158 -9.64 8.42 -9.63
C ASP A 158 -9.26 8.30 -8.15
N MET A 159 -8.04 8.73 -7.81
CA MET A 159 -7.52 8.73 -6.44
C MET A 159 -8.18 9.77 -5.51
N ALA A 160 -9.06 10.63 -6.02
CA ALA A 160 -9.91 11.49 -5.18
C ALA A 160 -11.10 10.72 -4.57
N THR A 161 -11.27 9.46 -4.92
CA THR A 161 -12.30 8.56 -4.39
C THR A 161 -11.67 7.41 -3.60
N THR A 162 -12.46 6.71 -2.80
CA THR A 162 -12.02 5.51 -2.07
C THR A 162 -11.96 4.26 -2.95
N GLN A 163 -12.47 4.32 -4.19
CA GLN A 163 -12.59 3.15 -5.07
C GLN A 163 -11.28 2.41 -5.30
N PRO A 164 -10.14 3.06 -5.68
CA PRO A 164 -8.90 2.33 -5.92
C PRO A 164 -8.34 1.62 -4.69
N ILE A 165 -8.55 2.21 -3.50
CA ILE A 165 -8.16 1.61 -2.23
C ILE A 165 -9.03 0.39 -1.92
N ASN A 166 -10.35 0.51 -2.11
CA ASN A 166 -11.29 -0.59 -1.88
C ASN A 166 -11.03 -1.76 -2.84
N GLU A 167 -10.67 -1.50 -4.10
CA GLU A 167 -10.27 -2.52 -5.07
C GLU A 167 -9.00 -3.26 -4.63
N ALA A 168 -8.00 -2.53 -4.12
CA ALA A 168 -6.78 -3.13 -3.58
C ALA A 168 -7.06 -3.99 -2.35
N LEU A 169 -7.89 -3.52 -1.41
CA LEU A 169 -8.28 -4.27 -0.22
C LEU A 169 -9.12 -5.51 -0.55
N ALA A 170 -10.00 -5.42 -1.55
CA ALA A 170 -10.77 -6.58 -2.01
C ALA A 170 -9.85 -7.68 -2.56
N MET A 171 -8.86 -7.31 -3.40
CA MET A 171 -7.84 -8.25 -3.88
C MET A 171 -7.05 -8.88 -2.73
N PHE A 172 -6.65 -8.10 -1.73
CA PHE A 172 -5.99 -8.63 -0.54
C PHE A 172 -6.85 -9.70 0.14
N GLY A 173 -8.15 -9.42 0.35
CA GLY A 173 -9.08 -10.38 0.95
C GLY A 173 -9.26 -11.68 0.13
N GLU A 174 -9.23 -11.59 -1.20
CA GLU A 174 -9.23 -12.78 -2.07
C GLU A 174 -7.94 -13.60 -1.92
N LEU A 175 -6.79 -12.96 -1.90
CA LEU A 175 -5.50 -13.63 -1.71
C LEU A 175 -5.38 -14.31 -0.34
N VAL A 176 -5.94 -13.71 0.72
CA VAL A 176 -5.98 -14.34 2.06
C VAL A 176 -6.80 -15.62 2.01
N LYS A 177 -7.98 -15.63 1.39
CA LYS A 177 -8.80 -16.83 1.22
C LYS A 177 -8.09 -17.92 0.42
N GLU A 178 -7.45 -17.55 -0.70
CA GLU A 178 -6.65 -18.50 -1.47
C GLU A 178 -5.49 -19.10 -0.65
N MET A 179 -4.88 -18.31 0.24
CA MET A 179 -3.82 -18.80 1.11
C MET A 179 -4.36 -19.79 2.14
N GLU A 180 -5.51 -19.52 2.76
CA GLU A 180 -6.18 -20.43 3.69
C GLU A 180 -6.51 -21.76 3.01
N GLU A 181 -7.03 -21.74 1.78
CA GLU A 181 -7.32 -22.95 0.98
C GLU A 181 -6.05 -23.72 0.59
N ALA A 182 -4.94 -23.03 0.35
CA ALA A 182 -3.67 -23.66 0.01
C ALA A 182 -2.99 -24.31 1.21
N MET A 183 -3.30 -23.86 2.43
CA MET A 183 -2.74 -24.38 3.69
C MET A 183 -3.62 -25.49 4.32
N SER A 184 -4.86 -25.66 3.90
CA SER A 184 -5.76 -26.74 4.29
C SER A 184 -5.56 -27.97 3.43
#